data_4722ef3f5fd50b90ab17b8156e2b84f4
#
_entry.id   4722ef3f5fd50b90ab17b8156e2b84f4
#
_cell.length_a   1.000
_cell.length_b   1.000
_cell.length_c   1.000
_cell.angle_alpha   90.00
_cell.angle_beta   90.00
_cell.angle_gamma   90.00
#
_symmetry.space_group_name_H-M   'P 1'
#
loop_
_entity.id
_entity.type
_entity.pdbx_description
1 polymer ?
#
loop_
_entity_poly.entity_id
_entity_poly.type
_entity_poly.pdbx_seq_one_letter_code
_entity_poly.pdbx_strand_id
1 'polypeptide(L)'
;MQPKLVVITGPTASGKTALGVMLAQRLGGEVVSADSMQIYRGMDIGTAKPTPEEMQGVPHHMIDIADPTENYSVSRYAVEATACVDDILARGKLPIVVGGTGLYIDSLIAGRTFADGTADTALRQELNERYDEIGGEGLLGELRKFDPERAAKLHPADKKRIVRAMEVYILTGKTITQHDAETRAVPPCYDAAKIALTFADRQDLYARIDRRVDAMMQQGLLDEVRALLAAGIPADCTAMQAIGYKEAVAAVRGEATAQEAADAIRLASRQYAKRQLTWLRRDAQLFWLRHEKTPDMDLACRRSTQFLAGRGIE
;
A
#
# COMPACT_ATOMS: atom_id res chain seq x y z
N MET A 1 2.62 -24.44 -15.51
CA MET A 1 1.86 -24.16 -14.26
C MET A 1 2.36 -22.85 -13.72
N GLN A 2 1.50 -21.91 -13.33
CA GLN A 2 1.93 -20.63 -12.77
C GLN A 2 2.62 -20.86 -11.43
N PRO A 3 3.71 -20.09 -11.11
CA PRO A 3 4.34 -20.16 -9.79
C PRO A 3 3.36 -19.74 -8.69
N LYS A 4 3.40 -20.45 -7.56
CA LYS A 4 2.53 -20.17 -6.43
C LYS A 4 3.13 -19.11 -5.52
N LEU A 5 2.29 -18.22 -5.01
CA LEU A 5 2.62 -17.30 -3.92
C LEU A 5 1.44 -17.14 -2.96
N VAL A 6 1.73 -16.73 -1.74
CA VAL A 6 0.73 -16.41 -0.71
C VAL A 6 0.63 -14.90 -0.56
N VAL A 7 -0.59 -14.41 -0.46
CA VAL A 7 -0.84 -12.99 -0.13
C VAL A 7 -1.56 -12.89 1.20
N ILE A 8 -1.01 -12.10 2.12
CA ILE A 8 -1.63 -11.77 3.40
C ILE A 8 -1.93 -10.28 3.41
N THR A 9 -3.20 -9.97 3.35
CA THR A 9 -3.68 -8.60 3.26
C THR A 9 -4.74 -8.28 4.33
N GLY A 10 -5.19 -7.04 4.36
CA GLY A 10 -6.17 -6.55 5.33
C GLY A 10 -5.92 -5.10 5.70
N PRO A 11 -6.82 -4.46 6.48
CA PRO A 11 -6.64 -3.10 6.93
C PRO A 11 -5.42 -2.97 7.86
N THR A 12 -4.97 -1.73 8.08
CA THR A 12 -3.96 -1.45 9.09
C THR A 12 -4.40 -1.98 10.46
N ALA A 13 -3.48 -2.38 11.31
CA ALA A 13 -3.70 -2.95 12.65
C ALA A 13 -4.46 -4.32 12.68
N SER A 14 -4.58 -5.04 11.55
CA SER A 14 -5.28 -6.35 11.52
C SER A 14 -4.41 -7.57 11.88
N GLY A 15 -3.09 -7.42 12.08
CA GLY A 15 -2.19 -8.53 12.43
C GLY A 15 -1.50 -9.22 11.25
N LYS A 16 -1.47 -8.60 10.08
CA LYS A 16 -0.86 -9.16 8.86
C LYS A 16 0.59 -9.59 9.04
N THR A 17 1.41 -8.74 9.64
CA THR A 17 2.84 -9.01 9.85
C THR A 17 3.06 -10.27 10.68
N ALA A 18 2.38 -10.39 11.82
CA ALA A 18 2.50 -11.56 12.67
C ALA A 18 2.07 -12.85 11.95
N LEU A 19 0.94 -12.83 11.21
CA LEU A 19 0.52 -14.00 10.43
C LEU A 19 1.53 -14.31 9.31
N GLY A 20 2.09 -13.29 8.66
CA GLY A 20 3.11 -13.44 7.62
C GLY A 20 4.36 -14.17 8.13
N VAL A 21 4.87 -13.74 9.27
CA VAL A 21 6.03 -14.37 9.92
C VAL A 21 5.73 -15.81 10.33
N MET A 22 4.59 -16.07 10.97
CA MET A 22 4.19 -17.43 11.38
C MET A 22 4.06 -18.38 10.19
N LEU A 23 3.48 -17.93 9.08
CA LEU A 23 3.35 -18.75 7.88
C LEU A 23 4.70 -18.93 7.17
N ALA A 24 5.56 -17.92 7.15
CA ALA A 24 6.90 -18.01 6.58
C ALA A 24 7.75 -19.04 7.31
N GLN A 25 7.74 -19.02 8.65
CA GLN A 25 8.45 -20.02 9.45
C GLN A 25 7.91 -21.44 9.21
N ARG A 26 6.58 -21.59 9.11
CA ARG A 26 5.94 -22.90 8.97
C ARG A 26 6.12 -23.52 7.59
N LEU A 27 6.14 -22.70 6.55
CA LEU A 27 6.15 -23.11 5.13
C LEU A 27 7.51 -22.90 4.46
N GLY A 28 8.56 -22.56 5.23
CA GLY A 28 9.88 -22.30 4.66
C GLY A 28 9.91 -21.12 3.69
N GLY A 29 9.07 -20.10 3.93
CA GLY A 29 8.91 -18.95 3.05
C GLY A 29 9.70 -17.72 3.47
N GLU A 30 9.64 -16.67 2.63
CA GLU A 30 10.20 -15.35 2.90
C GLU A 30 9.14 -14.28 2.64
N VAL A 31 9.19 -13.18 3.37
CA VAL A 31 8.21 -12.08 3.27
C VAL A 31 8.63 -11.06 2.23
N VAL A 32 7.68 -10.68 1.36
CA VAL A 32 7.81 -9.53 0.45
C VAL A 32 6.78 -8.48 0.89
N SER A 33 7.25 -7.32 1.36
CA SER A 33 6.36 -6.25 1.83
C SER A 33 5.60 -5.62 0.65
N ALA A 34 4.29 -5.46 0.81
CA ALA A 34 3.42 -4.71 -0.09
C ALA A 34 2.80 -3.50 0.65
N ASP A 35 3.67 -2.74 1.32
CA ASP A 35 3.34 -1.47 1.96
C ASP A 35 4.10 -0.33 1.30
N SER A 36 3.40 0.70 0.85
CA SER A 36 3.99 1.80 0.09
C SER A 36 4.78 2.79 0.94
N MET A 37 4.81 2.63 2.25
CA MET A 37 5.52 3.52 3.16
C MET A 37 6.68 2.84 3.87
N GLN A 38 6.62 1.52 4.13
CA GLN A 38 7.72 0.76 4.74
C GLN A 38 8.95 0.63 3.83
N ILE A 39 8.83 1.00 2.57
CA ILE A 39 9.94 1.06 1.62
C ILE A 39 10.97 2.14 1.94
N TYR A 40 10.58 3.18 2.68
CA TYR A 40 11.44 4.32 2.96
C TYR A 40 12.32 4.11 4.18
N ARG A 41 13.63 4.34 4.03
CA ARG A 41 14.60 4.27 5.13
C ARG A 41 14.34 5.35 6.18
N GLY A 42 14.47 4.98 7.47
CA GLY A 42 14.32 5.89 8.60
C GLY A 42 12.88 6.32 8.89
N MET A 43 11.90 5.72 8.21
CA MET A 43 10.47 5.90 8.48
C MET A 43 9.92 4.63 9.14
N ASP A 44 10.19 4.46 10.42
CA ASP A 44 10.01 3.18 11.11
C ASP A 44 8.77 3.17 12.01
N ILE A 45 8.65 4.15 12.91
CA ILE A 45 7.57 4.23 13.87
C ILE A 45 6.24 4.53 13.17
N GLY A 46 6.19 5.59 12.37
CA GLY A 46 4.95 6.03 11.72
C GLY A 46 4.42 5.06 10.67
N THR A 47 5.28 4.26 10.04
CA THR A 47 4.87 3.19 9.11
C THR A 47 4.57 1.87 9.83
N ALA A 48 4.89 1.78 11.13
CA ALA A 48 4.94 0.54 11.90
C ALA A 48 5.68 -0.56 11.16
N LYS A 49 6.88 -0.24 10.74
CA LYS A 49 7.82 -1.17 10.14
C LYS A 49 8.12 -2.29 11.13
N PRO A 50 8.12 -3.57 10.71
CA PRO A 50 8.41 -4.66 11.62
C PRO A 50 9.84 -4.54 12.17
N THR A 51 9.99 -4.73 13.48
CA THR A 51 11.31 -4.78 14.12
C THR A 51 11.99 -6.13 13.86
N PRO A 52 13.32 -6.24 14.05
CA PRO A 52 14.02 -7.53 13.96
C PRO A 52 13.42 -8.62 14.85
N GLU A 53 12.92 -8.24 16.03
CA GLU A 53 12.24 -9.16 16.95
C GLU A 53 10.90 -9.63 16.39
N GLU A 54 10.13 -8.75 15.76
CA GLU A 54 8.87 -9.09 15.10
C GLU A 54 9.09 -9.91 13.83
N MET A 55 10.20 -9.73 13.14
CA MET A 55 10.58 -10.53 11.97
C MET A 55 11.01 -11.97 12.34
N GLN A 56 11.45 -12.21 13.58
CA GLN A 56 11.80 -13.54 14.11
C GLN A 56 12.75 -14.34 13.21
N GLY A 57 13.73 -13.66 12.59
CA GLY A 57 14.69 -14.27 11.67
C GLY A 57 14.15 -14.61 10.27
N VAL A 58 12.89 -14.31 9.96
CA VAL A 58 12.33 -14.46 8.61
C VAL A 58 12.88 -13.34 7.72
N PRO A 59 13.47 -13.62 6.55
CA PRO A 59 13.87 -12.60 5.61
C PRO A 59 12.68 -11.77 5.14
N HIS A 60 12.84 -10.44 5.18
CA HIS A 60 11.86 -9.48 4.68
C HIS A 60 12.48 -8.68 3.53
N HIS A 61 11.80 -8.67 2.40
CA HIS A 61 12.16 -7.94 1.20
C HIS A 61 11.24 -6.74 1.00
N MET A 62 11.65 -5.76 0.21
CA MET A 62 10.89 -4.54 -0.09
C MET A 62 10.63 -3.67 1.14
N ILE A 63 11.56 -3.66 2.08
CA ILE A 63 11.62 -2.77 3.25
C ILE A 63 12.95 -2.00 3.18
N ASP A 64 12.97 -0.71 3.53
CA ASP A 64 14.19 0.13 3.56
C ASP A 64 14.97 0.20 2.23
N ILE A 65 14.27 0.18 1.11
CA ILE A 65 14.87 0.14 -0.23
C ILE A 65 14.98 1.50 -0.90
N ALA A 66 14.28 2.52 -0.42
CA ALA A 66 14.25 3.86 -1.02
C ALA A 66 14.62 4.94 0.00
N ASP A 67 15.21 6.03 -0.50
CA ASP A 67 15.40 7.24 0.29
C ASP A 67 14.07 8.02 0.38
N PRO A 68 13.74 8.67 1.53
CA PRO A 68 12.50 9.45 1.65
C PRO A 68 12.37 10.60 0.64
N THR A 69 13.46 11.08 0.07
CA THR A 69 13.45 12.10 -1.00
C THR A 69 13.08 11.54 -2.36
N GLU A 70 13.15 10.22 -2.54
CA GLU A 70 12.81 9.58 -3.81
C GLU A 70 11.30 9.49 -4.03
N ASN A 71 10.86 9.73 -5.27
CA ASN A 71 9.50 9.40 -5.68
C ASN A 71 9.41 7.92 -6.05
N TYR A 72 8.86 7.11 -5.15
CA TYR A 72 8.69 5.69 -5.39
C TYR A 72 7.31 5.38 -5.98
N SER A 73 7.30 4.75 -7.15
CA SER A 73 6.07 4.47 -7.91
C SER A 73 5.63 3.00 -7.82
N VAL A 74 4.36 2.75 -8.10
CA VAL A 74 3.83 1.39 -8.24
C VAL A 74 4.50 0.61 -9.38
N SER A 75 4.95 1.31 -10.43
CA SER A 75 5.70 0.70 -11.54
C SER A 75 7.05 0.16 -11.05
N ARG A 76 7.80 0.98 -10.32
CA ARG A 76 9.07 0.57 -9.71
C ARG A 76 8.85 -0.60 -8.72
N TYR A 77 7.81 -0.50 -7.87
CA TYR A 77 7.46 -1.60 -6.97
C TYR A 77 7.21 -2.91 -7.72
N ALA A 78 6.42 -2.89 -8.80
CA ALA A 78 6.09 -4.10 -9.55
C ALA A 78 7.35 -4.79 -10.10
N VAL A 79 8.30 -4.02 -10.63
CA VAL A 79 9.57 -4.56 -11.16
C VAL A 79 10.43 -5.14 -10.03
N GLU A 80 10.68 -4.37 -8.97
CA GLU A 80 11.58 -4.77 -7.88
C GLU A 80 10.98 -5.92 -7.06
N ALA A 81 9.66 -5.90 -6.78
CA ALA A 81 8.99 -6.99 -6.07
C ALA A 81 8.91 -8.28 -6.91
N THR A 82 8.73 -8.18 -8.23
CA THR A 82 8.81 -9.35 -9.11
C THR A 82 10.19 -9.99 -9.04
N ALA A 83 11.25 -9.20 -9.14
CA ALA A 83 12.61 -9.73 -9.01
C ALA A 83 12.85 -10.43 -7.66
N CYS A 84 12.33 -9.88 -6.55
CA CYS A 84 12.38 -10.54 -5.23
C CYS A 84 11.61 -11.85 -5.21
N VAL A 85 10.39 -11.88 -5.76
CA VAL A 85 9.56 -13.10 -5.81
C VAL A 85 10.23 -14.18 -6.65
N ASP A 86 10.79 -13.83 -7.80
CA ASP A 86 11.46 -14.76 -8.70
C ASP A 86 12.74 -15.34 -8.06
N ASP A 87 13.53 -14.53 -7.34
CA ASP A 87 14.67 -15.00 -6.58
C ASP A 87 14.27 -15.99 -5.47
N ILE A 88 13.22 -15.68 -4.69
CA ILE A 88 12.71 -16.57 -3.65
C ILE A 88 12.27 -17.91 -4.25
N LEU A 89 11.54 -17.89 -5.36
CA LEU A 89 11.10 -19.09 -6.08
C LEU A 89 12.28 -19.88 -6.64
N ALA A 90 13.30 -19.22 -7.21
CA ALA A 90 14.49 -19.87 -7.73
C ALA A 90 15.30 -20.61 -6.65
N ARG A 91 15.23 -20.14 -5.39
CA ARG A 91 15.80 -20.81 -4.22
C ARG A 91 14.90 -21.90 -3.64
N GLY A 92 13.78 -22.22 -4.30
CA GLY A 92 12.83 -23.25 -3.86
C GLY A 92 12.02 -22.85 -2.61
N LYS A 93 11.94 -21.57 -2.28
CA LYS A 93 11.19 -21.05 -1.13
C LYS A 93 9.85 -20.48 -1.56
N LEU A 94 8.94 -20.31 -0.58
CA LEU A 94 7.61 -19.76 -0.81
C LEU A 94 7.62 -18.24 -0.63
N PRO A 95 7.31 -17.43 -1.65
CA PRO A 95 7.11 -15.99 -1.46
C PRO A 95 5.77 -15.70 -0.77
N ILE A 96 5.82 -14.92 0.31
CA ILE A 96 4.66 -14.50 1.10
C ILE A 96 4.57 -12.98 1.05
N VAL A 97 3.66 -12.48 0.22
CA VAL A 97 3.41 -11.05 0.04
C VAL A 97 2.56 -10.54 1.19
N VAL A 98 3.08 -9.61 1.99
CA VAL A 98 2.40 -9.09 3.18
C VAL A 98 2.21 -7.60 3.06
N GLY A 99 0.96 -7.12 3.06
CA GLY A 99 0.75 -5.67 3.02
C GLY A 99 -0.70 -5.21 2.91
N GLY A 100 -0.86 -3.90 2.95
CA GLY A 100 -2.17 -3.23 2.88
C GLY A 100 -2.36 -2.37 1.63
N THR A 101 -1.35 -2.26 0.76
CA THR A 101 -1.41 -1.46 -0.46
C THR A 101 -1.95 -2.31 -1.62
N GLY A 102 -3.28 -2.33 -1.77
CA GLY A 102 -3.94 -3.20 -2.76
C GLY A 102 -3.43 -3.01 -4.18
N LEU A 103 -3.11 -1.77 -4.59
CA LEU A 103 -2.54 -1.50 -5.91
C LEU A 103 -1.19 -2.20 -6.12
N TYR A 104 -0.34 -2.29 -5.09
CA TYR A 104 0.94 -3.00 -5.15
C TYR A 104 0.71 -4.50 -5.34
N ILE A 105 -0.17 -5.08 -4.51
CA ILE A 105 -0.53 -6.50 -4.58
C ILE A 105 -1.08 -6.86 -5.96
N ASP A 106 -2.05 -6.09 -6.45
CA ASP A 106 -2.67 -6.35 -7.75
C ASP A 106 -1.68 -6.20 -8.90
N SER A 107 -0.76 -5.22 -8.81
CA SER A 107 0.24 -4.99 -9.85
C SER A 107 1.27 -6.10 -9.91
N LEU A 108 1.71 -6.61 -8.76
CA LEU A 108 2.63 -7.74 -8.69
C LEU A 108 1.99 -9.02 -9.26
N ILE A 109 0.78 -9.37 -8.80
CA ILE A 109 0.09 -10.60 -9.22
C ILE A 109 -0.21 -10.58 -10.72
N ALA A 110 -0.66 -9.45 -11.22
CA ALA A 110 -1.02 -9.29 -12.62
C ALA A 110 0.19 -9.11 -13.56
N GLY A 111 1.40 -8.95 -13.01
CA GLY A 111 2.58 -8.63 -13.84
C GLY A 111 2.37 -7.35 -14.64
N ARG A 112 1.73 -6.33 -14.04
CA ARG A 112 1.37 -5.11 -14.76
C ARG A 112 2.61 -4.40 -15.27
N THR A 113 2.72 -4.30 -16.57
CA THR A 113 3.56 -3.29 -17.20
C THR A 113 2.79 -1.97 -17.15
N PHE A 114 3.35 -1.01 -16.45
CA PHE A 114 2.80 0.35 -16.49
C PHE A 114 3.29 1.01 -17.77
N ALA A 115 2.45 1.86 -18.36
CA ALA A 115 2.92 2.68 -19.46
C ALA A 115 4.24 3.35 -19.04
N ASP A 116 5.32 3.05 -19.76
CA ASP A 116 6.64 3.64 -19.60
C ASP A 116 6.60 5.13 -19.99
N GLY A 117 5.79 5.88 -19.28
CA GLY A 117 5.84 7.32 -19.26
C GLY A 117 6.79 7.70 -18.13
N THR A 118 8.03 7.97 -18.45
CA THR A 118 8.83 8.85 -17.60
C THR A 118 7.91 9.98 -17.20
N ALA A 119 7.72 10.15 -15.88
CA ALA A 119 6.90 11.25 -15.39
C ALA A 119 7.48 12.53 -15.98
N ASP A 120 6.81 13.11 -16.97
CA ASP A 120 7.21 14.39 -17.50
C ASP A 120 6.80 15.45 -16.48
N THR A 121 7.77 15.88 -15.70
CA THR A 121 7.55 16.85 -14.62
C THR A 121 7.01 18.16 -15.17
N ALA A 122 7.43 18.58 -16.35
CA ALA A 122 6.98 19.81 -17.00
C ALA A 122 5.52 19.68 -17.44
N LEU A 123 5.16 18.62 -18.15
CA LEU A 123 3.78 18.36 -18.56
C LEU A 123 2.85 18.22 -17.34
N ARG A 124 3.30 17.53 -16.29
CA ARG A 124 2.50 17.41 -15.06
C ARG A 124 2.28 18.74 -14.38
N GLN A 125 3.28 19.62 -14.37
CA GLN A 125 3.14 20.96 -13.84
C GLN A 125 2.15 21.78 -14.66
N GLU A 126 2.27 21.79 -15.98
CA GLU A 126 1.35 22.45 -16.90
C GLU A 126 -0.10 21.98 -16.67
N LEU A 127 -0.32 20.68 -16.57
CA LEU A 127 -1.66 20.11 -16.30
C LEU A 127 -2.20 20.47 -14.91
N ASN A 128 -1.33 20.62 -13.91
CA ASN A 128 -1.74 21.10 -12.59
C ASN A 128 -2.14 22.59 -12.63
N GLU A 129 -1.37 23.42 -13.32
CA GLU A 129 -1.68 24.86 -13.54
C GLU A 129 -3.00 25.00 -14.30
N ARG A 130 -3.19 24.22 -15.37
CA ARG A 130 -4.44 24.21 -16.12
C ARG A 130 -5.63 23.77 -15.27
N TYR A 131 -5.47 22.75 -14.40
CA TYR A 131 -6.53 22.39 -13.46
C TYR A 131 -6.88 23.55 -12.52
N ASP A 132 -5.89 24.30 -12.04
CA ASP A 132 -6.10 25.44 -11.15
C ASP A 132 -6.76 26.64 -11.89
N GLU A 133 -6.50 26.77 -13.19
CA GLU A 133 -7.08 27.81 -14.05
C GLU A 133 -8.56 27.55 -14.41
N ILE A 134 -8.85 26.35 -14.97
CA ILE A 134 -10.19 26.02 -15.50
C ILE A 134 -11.07 25.21 -14.54
N GLY A 135 -10.53 24.81 -13.40
CA GLY A 135 -11.20 23.97 -12.41
C GLY A 135 -11.32 22.50 -12.83
N GLY A 136 -11.68 21.67 -11.85
CA GLY A 136 -11.80 20.21 -12.08
C GLY A 136 -12.88 19.82 -13.08
N GLU A 137 -14.00 20.53 -13.14
CA GLU A 137 -15.06 20.29 -14.14
C GLU A 137 -14.57 20.61 -15.55
N GLY A 138 -13.80 21.70 -15.72
CA GLY A 138 -13.21 22.06 -17.01
C GLY A 138 -12.27 20.97 -17.52
N LEU A 139 -11.32 20.52 -16.69
CA LEU A 139 -10.36 19.50 -17.07
C LEU A 139 -11.02 18.11 -17.27
N LEU A 140 -12.07 17.77 -16.50
CA LEU A 140 -12.90 16.58 -16.76
C LEU A 140 -13.65 16.68 -18.09
N GLY A 141 -14.09 17.88 -18.46
CA GLY A 141 -14.70 18.15 -19.77
C GLY A 141 -13.72 17.85 -20.91
N GLU A 142 -12.44 18.17 -20.75
CA GLU A 142 -11.39 17.82 -21.72
C GLU A 142 -11.11 16.33 -21.75
N LEU A 143 -10.95 15.69 -20.57
CA LEU A 143 -10.76 14.24 -20.46
C LEU A 143 -11.91 13.46 -21.12
N ARG A 144 -13.15 13.94 -21.00
CA ARG A 144 -14.35 13.28 -21.55
C ARG A 144 -14.31 13.17 -23.08
N LYS A 145 -13.56 14.03 -23.77
CA LYS A 145 -13.44 14.01 -25.23
C LYS A 145 -12.73 12.77 -25.76
N PHE A 146 -11.83 12.17 -24.97
CA PHE A 146 -11.05 11.00 -25.39
C PHE A 146 -11.17 9.78 -24.45
N ASP A 147 -11.48 9.99 -23.15
CA ASP A 147 -11.73 8.91 -22.17
C ASP A 147 -13.03 9.17 -21.40
N PRO A 148 -14.20 9.09 -22.07
CA PRO A 148 -15.48 9.36 -21.41
C PRO A 148 -15.79 8.40 -20.27
N GLU A 149 -15.35 7.13 -20.37
CA GLU A 149 -15.56 6.14 -19.33
C GLU A 149 -14.78 6.47 -18.06
N ARG A 150 -13.55 6.94 -18.21
CA ARG A 150 -12.72 7.38 -17.07
C ARG A 150 -13.26 8.66 -16.46
N ALA A 151 -13.62 9.63 -17.28
CA ALA A 151 -14.18 10.90 -16.82
C ALA A 151 -15.47 10.71 -16.00
N ALA A 152 -16.33 9.77 -16.37
CA ALA A 152 -17.56 9.44 -15.64
C ALA A 152 -17.30 8.83 -14.25
N LYS A 153 -16.13 8.26 -14.01
CA LYS A 153 -15.74 7.62 -12.74
C LYS A 153 -14.98 8.55 -11.78
N LEU A 154 -14.60 9.73 -12.23
CA LEU A 154 -13.80 10.67 -11.44
C LEU A 154 -14.68 11.82 -10.92
N HIS A 155 -14.39 12.24 -9.69
CA HIS A 155 -14.98 13.46 -9.13
C HIS A 155 -14.13 14.68 -9.52
N PRO A 156 -14.73 15.87 -9.76
CA PRO A 156 -13.97 17.08 -10.10
C PRO A 156 -12.85 17.44 -9.12
N ALA A 157 -13.01 17.12 -7.83
CA ALA A 157 -11.97 17.33 -6.82
C ALA A 157 -10.81 16.32 -6.86
N ASP A 158 -10.87 15.29 -7.71
CA ASP A 158 -9.82 14.26 -7.84
C ASP A 158 -8.65 14.74 -8.73
N LYS A 159 -8.11 15.95 -8.45
CA LYS A 159 -7.05 16.60 -9.24
C LYS A 159 -5.97 15.62 -9.70
N LYS A 160 -5.37 14.88 -8.74
CA LYS A 160 -4.27 13.94 -9.04
C LYS A 160 -4.65 12.88 -10.08
N ARG A 161 -5.89 12.36 -10.03
CA ARG A 161 -6.36 11.32 -10.96
C ARG A 161 -6.73 11.87 -12.30
N ILE A 162 -7.31 13.08 -12.36
CA ILE A 162 -7.64 13.76 -13.61
C ILE A 162 -6.36 14.11 -14.36
N VAL A 163 -5.41 14.79 -13.68
CA VAL A 163 -4.10 15.14 -14.24
C VAL A 163 -3.37 13.89 -14.75
N ARG A 164 -3.36 12.79 -13.97
CA ARG A 164 -2.73 11.54 -14.42
C ARG A 164 -3.38 10.93 -15.65
N ALA A 165 -4.70 11.02 -15.78
CA ALA A 165 -5.40 10.51 -16.95
C ALA A 165 -5.06 11.31 -18.23
N MET A 166 -4.97 12.64 -18.10
CA MET A 166 -4.53 13.54 -19.16
C MET A 166 -3.07 13.25 -19.55
N GLU A 167 -2.17 13.20 -18.57
CA GLU A 167 -0.74 12.94 -18.75
C GLU A 167 -0.50 11.63 -19.52
N VAL A 168 -1.12 10.53 -19.10
CA VAL A 168 -0.98 9.23 -19.77
C VAL A 168 -1.40 9.31 -21.23
N TYR A 169 -2.54 9.93 -21.50
CA TYR A 169 -3.02 10.07 -22.88
C TYR A 169 -2.08 10.91 -23.74
N ILE A 170 -1.62 12.05 -23.23
CA ILE A 170 -0.72 12.94 -23.98
C ILE A 170 0.62 12.27 -24.29
N LEU A 171 1.19 11.54 -23.33
CA LEU A 171 2.49 10.89 -23.49
C LEU A 171 2.44 9.62 -24.34
N THR A 172 1.33 8.87 -24.28
CA THR A 172 1.29 7.51 -24.87
C THR A 172 0.31 7.38 -26.04
N GLY A 173 -0.58 8.36 -26.23
CA GLY A 173 -1.70 8.25 -27.17
C GLY A 173 -2.79 7.24 -26.75
N LYS A 174 -2.64 6.58 -25.59
CA LYS A 174 -3.61 5.61 -25.06
C LYS A 174 -4.29 6.15 -23.82
N THR A 175 -5.58 5.88 -23.68
CA THR A 175 -6.32 6.25 -22.47
C THR A 175 -6.04 5.29 -21.32
N ILE A 176 -6.28 5.72 -20.07
CA ILE A 176 -6.21 4.83 -18.91
C ILE A 176 -7.23 3.68 -19.04
N THR A 177 -8.40 3.95 -19.58
CA THR A 177 -9.42 2.90 -19.84
C THR A 177 -8.88 1.82 -20.77
N GLN A 178 -8.18 2.19 -21.85
CA GLN A 178 -7.52 1.22 -22.75
C GLN A 178 -6.40 0.45 -22.05
N HIS A 179 -5.51 1.12 -21.32
CA HIS A 179 -4.47 0.46 -20.51
C HIS A 179 -5.03 -0.52 -19.50
N ASP A 180 -6.09 -0.13 -18.79
CA ASP A 180 -6.77 -1.01 -17.83
C ASP A 180 -7.40 -2.26 -18.53
N ALA A 181 -7.94 -2.10 -19.73
CA ALA A 181 -8.49 -3.21 -20.51
C ALA A 181 -7.39 -4.17 -21.01
N GLU A 182 -6.32 -3.63 -21.59
CA GLU A 182 -5.15 -4.41 -22.03
C GLU A 182 -4.54 -5.21 -20.87
N THR A 183 -4.36 -4.58 -19.71
CA THR A 183 -3.81 -5.24 -18.53
C THR A 183 -4.70 -6.38 -18.02
N ARG A 184 -6.03 -6.21 -18.06
CA ARG A 184 -6.97 -7.27 -17.65
C ARG A 184 -7.00 -8.44 -18.61
N ALA A 185 -6.64 -8.24 -19.86
CA ALA A 185 -6.58 -9.31 -20.87
C ALA A 185 -5.36 -10.22 -20.68
N VAL A 186 -4.33 -9.78 -19.95
CA VAL A 186 -3.14 -10.58 -19.65
C VAL A 186 -3.43 -11.50 -18.47
N PRO A 187 -3.18 -12.82 -18.58
CA PRO A 187 -3.31 -13.73 -17.44
C PRO A 187 -2.38 -13.33 -16.29
N PRO A 188 -2.76 -13.55 -15.03
CA PRO A 188 -1.87 -13.31 -13.90
C PRO A 188 -0.55 -14.07 -14.02
N CYS A 189 0.55 -13.48 -13.58
CA CYS A 189 1.87 -14.13 -13.60
C CYS A 189 1.99 -15.23 -12.54
N TYR A 190 1.24 -15.11 -11.45
CA TYR A 190 1.31 -16.00 -10.29
C TYR A 190 -0.06 -16.60 -9.94
N ASP A 191 -0.07 -17.86 -9.48
CA ASP A 191 -1.23 -18.46 -8.78
C ASP A 191 -1.21 -18.01 -7.32
N ALA A 192 -1.93 -16.95 -7.00
CA ALA A 192 -1.92 -16.31 -5.71
C ALA A 192 -3.00 -16.85 -4.77
N ALA A 193 -2.61 -17.48 -3.67
CA ALA A 193 -3.50 -17.81 -2.56
C ALA A 193 -3.66 -16.60 -1.64
N LYS A 194 -4.83 -15.97 -1.64
CA LYS A 194 -5.06 -14.68 -0.99
C LYS A 194 -5.83 -14.84 0.32
N ILE A 195 -5.25 -14.36 1.41
CA ILE A 195 -5.82 -14.37 2.77
C ILE A 195 -5.99 -12.92 3.23
N ALA A 196 -7.20 -12.56 3.64
CA ALA A 196 -7.51 -11.23 4.15
C ALA A 196 -7.93 -11.29 5.63
N LEU A 197 -7.22 -10.53 6.48
CA LEU A 197 -7.57 -10.39 7.89
C LEU A 197 -8.47 -9.17 8.09
N THR A 198 -9.46 -9.31 8.97
CA THR A 198 -10.28 -8.19 9.45
C THR A 198 -10.88 -8.51 10.81
N PHE A 199 -11.71 -7.63 11.34
CA PHE A 199 -12.47 -7.87 12.56
C PHE A 199 -13.95 -8.08 12.23
N ALA A 200 -14.64 -8.88 13.05
CA ALA A 200 -16.08 -9.06 12.96
C ALA A 200 -16.79 -7.74 13.27
N ASP A 201 -16.39 -7.06 14.34
CA ASP A 201 -16.82 -5.70 14.65
C ASP A 201 -15.77 -4.66 14.20
N ARG A 202 -16.26 -3.64 13.50
CA ARG A 202 -15.44 -2.50 13.08
C ARG A 202 -14.90 -1.69 14.26
N GLN A 203 -15.62 -1.65 15.39
CA GLN A 203 -15.17 -0.91 16.58
C GLN A 203 -13.91 -1.53 17.18
N ASP A 204 -13.79 -2.86 17.14
CA ASP A 204 -12.58 -3.55 17.60
C ASP A 204 -11.36 -3.21 16.74
N LEU A 205 -11.54 -3.11 15.41
CA LEU A 205 -10.50 -2.61 14.51
C LEU A 205 -10.10 -1.17 14.86
N TYR A 206 -11.08 -0.29 15.09
CA TYR A 206 -10.81 1.10 15.44
C TYR A 206 -10.08 1.23 16.77
N ALA A 207 -10.49 0.47 17.80
CA ALA A 207 -9.79 0.45 19.08
C ALA A 207 -8.32 -0.02 18.96
N ARG A 208 -8.03 -0.93 18.02
CA ARG A 208 -6.65 -1.36 17.75
C ARG A 208 -5.85 -0.28 17.01
N ILE A 209 -6.47 0.41 16.06
CA ILE A 209 -5.85 1.54 15.37
C ILE A 209 -5.47 2.61 16.39
N ASP A 210 -6.38 2.95 17.30
CA ASP A 210 -6.14 3.98 18.31
C ASP A 210 -4.99 3.61 19.24
N ARG A 211 -4.99 2.38 19.78
CA ARG A 211 -3.89 1.87 20.61
C ARG A 211 -2.54 1.86 19.87
N ARG A 212 -2.56 1.58 18.57
CA ARG A 212 -1.35 1.63 17.75
C ARG A 212 -0.82 3.05 17.62
N VAL A 213 -1.70 4.04 17.43
CA VAL A 213 -1.30 5.46 17.38
C VAL A 213 -0.74 5.89 18.74
N ASP A 214 -1.37 5.48 19.86
CA ASP A 214 -0.85 5.75 21.19
C ASP A 214 0.58 5.19 21.37
N ALA A 215 0.80 3.95 20.92
CA ALA A 215 2.13 3.34 20.96
C ALA A 215 3.14 4.09 20.07
N MET A 216 2.77 4.51 18.87
CA MET A 216 3.63 5.31 17.99
C MET A 216 4.06 6.63 18.65
N MET A 217 3.13 7.33 19.29
CA MET A 217 3.43 8.56 20.00
C MET A 217 4.37 8.32 21.18
N GLN A 218 4.17 7.24 21.94
CA GLN A 218 5.04 6.85 23.07
C GLN A 218 6.42 6.40 22.61
N GLN A 219 6.53 5.77 21.44
CA GLN A 219 7.79 5.33 20.84
C GLN A 219 8.61 6.50 20.26
N GLY A 220 8.05 7.71 20.18
CA GLY A 220 8.75 8.89 19.72
C GLY A 220 8.52 9.25 18.24
N LEU A 221 7.32 9.04 17.73
CA LEU A 221 6.97 9.43 16.35
C LEU A 221 7.32 10.90 16.04
N LEU A 222 7.09 11.81 16.99
CA LEU A 222 7.44 13.23 16.78
C LEU A 222 8.95 13.45 16.70
N ASP A 223 9.75 12.65 17.40
CA ASP A 223 11.21 12.72 17.33
C ASP A 223 11.74 12.14 16.02
N GLU A 224 11.14 11.04 15.53
CA GLU A 224 11.43 10.49 14.20
C GLU A 224 11.16 11.54 13.10
N VAL A 225 10.01 12.21 13.14
CA VAL A 225 9.68 13.27 12.17
C VAL A 225 10.63 14.46 12.29
N ARG A 226 10.99 14.86 13.51
CA ARG A 226 11.96 15.94 13.73
C ARG A 226 13.33 15.61 13.15
N ALA A 227 13.78 14.37 13.33
CA ALA A 227 15.04 13.89 12.77
C ALA A 227 15.04 13.89 11.23
N LEU A 228 13.95 13.45 10.60
CA LEU A 228 13.79 13.48 9.14
C LEU A 228 13.83 14.91 8.59
N LEU A 229 13.10 15.84 9.22
CA LEU A 229 13.11 17.25 8.81
C LEU A 229 14.50 17.89 9.02
N ALA A 230 15.19 17.57 10.12
CA ALA A 230 16.54 18.04 10.39
C ALA A 230 17.58 17.47 9.40
N ALA A 231 17.35 16.26 8.88
CA ALA A 231 18.15 15.66 7.81
C ALA A 231 17.85 16.28 6.41
N GLY A 232 16.95 17.28 6.34
CA GLY A 232 16.64 17.98 5.09
C GLY A 232 15.56 17.32 4.24
N ILE A 233 14.82 16.33 4.76
CA ILE A 233 13.72 15.71 4.01
C ILE A 233 12.58 16.73 3.89
N PRO A 234 12.13 17.07 2.66
CA PRO A 234 11.06 18.04 2.46
C PRO A 234 9.72 17.54 3.02
N ALA A 235 9.03 18.38 3.78
CA ALA A 235 7.74 18.02 4.40
C ALA A 235 6.62 17.71 3.38
N ASP A 236 6.76 18.17 2.16
CA ASP A 236 5.82 17.97 1.05
C ASP A 236 6.19 16.80 0.13
N CYS A 237 7.34 16.14 0.34
CA CYS A 237 7.72 14.96 -0.46
C CYS A 237 6.74 13.79 -0.25
N THR A 238 6.74 12.86 -1.18
CA THR A 238 5.78 11.72 -1.19
C THR A 238 5.82 10.92 0.11
N ALA A 239 6.99 10.65 0.64
CA ALA A 239 7.19 9.91 1.88
C ALA A 239 6.53 10.61 3.08
N MET A 240 6.78 11.91 3.23
CA MET A 240 6.24 12.72 4.33
C MET A 240 4.72 13.00 4.23
N GLN A 241 4.08 12.66 3.10
CA GLN A 241 2.61 12.66 2.99
C GLN A 241 1.95 11.39 3.54
N ALA A 242 2.74 10.45 4.06
CA ALA A 242 2.21 9.28 4.77
C ALA A 242 1.39 9.68 6.00
N ILE A 243 0.36 8.87 6.29
CA ILE A 243 -0.43 9.03 7.53
C ILE A 243 0.50 8.82 8.72
N GLY A 244 0.42 9.70 9.67
CA GLY A 244 1.33 9.78 10.81
C GLY A 244 2.37 10.87 10.63
N TYR A 245 3.06 10.92 9.50
CA TYR A 245 4.11 11.91 9.23
C TYR A 245 3.53 13.27 8.90
N LYS A 246 2.57 13.32 7.98
CA LYS A 246 1.92 14.59 7.60
C LYS A 246 1.32 15.32 8.80
N GLU A 247 0.64 14.60 9.67
CA GLU A 247 0.00 15.15 10.86
C GLU A 247 1.05 15.53 11.92
N ALA A 248 2.11 14.73 12.07
CA ALA A 248 3.18 15.00 13.03
C ALA A 248 4.04 16.22 12.64
N VAL A 249 4.19 16.53 11.33
CA VAL A 249 4.90 17.74 10.87
C VAL A 249 4.29 19.00 11.48
N ALA A 250 2.96 19.13 11.54
CA ALA A 250 2.29 20.28 12.14
C ALA A 250 2.64 20.41 13.64
N ALA A 251 2.67 19.32 14.38
CA ALA A 251 3.06 19.32 15.79
C ALA A 251 4.55 19.67 15.98
N VAL A 252 5.44 19.14 15.15
CA VAL A 252 6.89 19.45 15.20
C VAL A 252 7.16 20.92 14.90
N ARG A 253 6.34 21.56 14.04
CA ARG A 253 6.43 22.99 13.74
C ARG A 253 5.75 23.90 14.76
N GLY A 254 5.07 23.33 15.77
CA GLY A 254 4.32 24.10 16.77
C GLY A 254 2.98 24.65 16.24
N GLU A 255 2.51 24.17 15.11
CA GLU A 255 1.22 24.54 14.49
C GLU A 255 0.05 23.75 15.10
N ALA A 256 0.35 22.63 15.78
CA ALA A 256 -0.60 21.79 16.52
C ALA A 256 0.06 21.21 17.78
N THR A 257 -0.75 20.78 18.73
CA THR A 257 -0.29 20.02 19.89
C THR A 257 -0.02 18.55 19.52
N ALA A 258 0.75 17.85 20.32
CA ALA A 258 0.96 16.40 20.15
C ALA A 258 -0.37 15.61 20.21
N GLN A 259 -1.31 16.06 21.06
CA GLN A 259 -2.63 15.43 21.18
C GLN A 259 -3.47 15.62 19.91
N GLU A 260 -3.49 16.83 19.35
CA GLU A 260 -4.20 17.11 18.08
C GLU A 260 -3.64 16.31 16.92
N ALA A 261 -2.30 16.19 16.84
CA ALA A 261 -1.65 15.32 15.84
C ALA A 261 -2.07 13.85 16.02
N ALA A 262 -2.05 13.33 17.26
CA ALA A 262 -2.48 11.96 17.53
C ALA A 262 -3.94 11.72 17.14
N ASP A 263 -4.85 12.65 17.42
CA ASP A 263 -6.27 12.54 17.05
C ASP A 263 -6.46 12.60 15.53
N ALA A 264 -5.71 13.46 14.84
CA ALA A 264 -5.71 13.51 13.37
C ALA A 264 -5.20 12.21 12.76
N ILE A 265 -4.12 11.62 13.31
CA ILE A 265 -3.56 10.33 12.86
C ILE A 265 -4.59 9.20 13.07
N ARG A 266 -5.28 9.13 14.21
CA ARG A 266 -6.33 8.15 14.47
C ARG A 266 -7.44 8.25 13.43
N LEU A 267 -7.93 9.46 13.17
CA LEU A 267 -8.97 9.71 12.17
C LEU A 267 -8.53 9.28 10.76
N ALA A 268 -7.35 9.73 10.32
CA ALA A 268 -6.79 9.40 9.01
C ALA A 268 -6.58 7.89 8.84
N SER A 269 -6.08 7.20 9.88
CA SER A 269 -5.85 5.75 9.90
C SER A 269 -7.15 4.96 9.82
N ARG A 270 -8.22 5.37 10.53
CA ARG A 270 -9.55 4.73 10.43
C ARG A 270 -10.15 4.92 9.03
N GLN A 271 -10.00 6.11 8.43
CA GLN A 271 -10.42 6.36 7.05
C GLN A 271 -9.62 5.52 6.05
N TYR A 272 -8.33 5.35 6.27
CA TYR A 272 -7.50 4.50 5.44
C TYR A 272 -7.91 3.03 5.53
N ALA A 273 -8.13 2.51 6.73
CA ALA A 273 -8.64 1.16 6.95
C ALA A 273 -9.98 0.92 6.22
N LYS A 274 -10.89 1.91 6.22
CA LYS A 274 -12.14 1.85 5.44
C LYS A 274 -11.88 1.74 3.94
N ARG A 275 -10.93 2.53 3.39
CA ARG A 275 -10.55 2.46 1.98
C ARG A 275 -9.94 1.10 1.61
N GLN A 276 -9.07 0.56 2.47
CA GLN A 276 -8.49 -0.78 2.28
C GLN A 276 -9.57 -1.86 2.23
N LEU A 277 -10.51 -1.87 3.18
CA LEU A 277 -11.63 -2.82 3.19
C LEU A 277 -12.53 -2.68 1.95
N THR A 278 -12.78 -1.45 1.48
CA THR A 278 -13.55 -1.21 0.26
C THR A 278 -12.84 -1.78 -0.97
N TRP A 279 -11.52 -1.69 -1.04
CA TRP A 279 -10.72 -2.28 -2.11
C TRP A 279 -10.80 -3.81 -2.05
N LEU A 280 -10.53 -4.40 -0.89
CA LEU A 280 -10.49 -5.84 -0.70
C LEU A 280 -11.83 -6.53 -1.00
N ARG A 281 -12.96 -5.91 -0.66
CA ARG A 281 -14.30 -6.47 -0.94
C ARG A 281 -14.63 -6.65 -2.41
N ARG A 282 -13.83 -6.10 -3.32
CA ARG A 282 -13.97 -6.30 -4.78
C ARG A 282 -13.43 -7.65 -5.26
N ASP A 283 -12.58 -8.28 -4.47
CA ASP A 283 -11.96 -9.57 -4.79
C ASP A 283 -12.74 -10.70 -4.13
N ALA A 284 -13.48 -11.45 -4.95
CA ALA A 284 -14.28 -12.60 -4.50
C ALA A 284 -13.42 -13.84 -4.14
N GLN A 285 -12.12 -13.85 -4.49
CA GLN A 285 -11.22 -14.97 -4.23
C GLN A 285 -10.53 -14.88 -2.87
N LEU A 286 -10.77 -13.83 -2.10
CA LEU A 286 -10.18 -13.65 -0.78
C LEU A 286 -10.73 -14.65 0.24
N PHE A 287 -9.84 -15.41 0.88
CA PHE A 287 -10.16 -16.16 2.07
C PHE A 287 -10.13 -15.24 3.29
N TRP A 288 -11.30 -14.92 3.84
CA TRP A 288 -11.45 -13.99 4.94
C TRP A 288 -11.27 -14.66 6.31
N LEU A 289 -10.31 -14.15 7.07
CA LEU A 289 -10.13 -14.43 8.49
C LEU A 289 -10.67 -13.23 9.29
N ARG A 290 -11.74 -13.47 10.02
CA ARG A 290 -12.35 -12.46 10.89
C ARG A 290 -11.97 -12.73 12.32
N HIS A 291 -11.26 -11.78 12.92
CA HIS A 291 -10.99 -11.79 14.35
C HIS A 291 -12.22 -11.33 15.12
N GLU A 292 -12.41 -11.92 16.27
CA GLU A 292 -13.23 -11.36 17.32
C GLU A 292 -12.47 -10.18 18.00
N LYS A 293 -12.91 -9.74 19.16
CA LYS A 293 -12.33 -8.59 19.88
C LYS A 293 -10.80 -8.68 20.07
N THR A 294 -10.30 -9.87 20.36
CA THR A 294 -8.86 -10.16 20.48
C THR A 294 -8.44 -11.12 19.38
N PRO A 295 -7.44 -10.78 18.54
CA PRO A 295 -6.94 -11.70 17.54
C PRO A 295 -6.34 -12.96 18.16
N ASP A 296 -6.83 -14.12 17.74
CA ASP A 296 -6.18 -15.42 17.97
C ASP A 296 -5.30 -15.72 16.74
N MET A 297 -4.01 -15.43 16.86
CA MET A 297 -3.06 -15.61 15.76
C MET A 297 -2.76 -17.09 15.50
N ASP A 298 -2.83 -17.95 16.51
CA ASP A 298 -2.64 -19.39 16.35
C ASP A 298 -3.79 -20.01 15.55
N LEU A 299 -5.02 -19.62 15.87
CA LEU A 299 -6.20 -20.03 15.10
C LEU A 299 -6.12 -19.48 13.66
N ALA A 300 -5.73 -18.22 13.49
CA ALA A 300 -5.55 -17.63 12.16
C ALA A 300 -4.49 -18.39 11.36
N CYS A 301 -3.36 -18.74 11.96
CA CYS A 301 -2.30 -19.53 11.32
C CYS A 301 -2.80 -20.94 10.94
N ARG A 302 -3.46 -21.67 11.84
CA ARG A 302 -4.03 -23.00 11.55
C ARG A 302 -5.03 -22.96 10.38
N ARG A 303 -5.97 -22.01 10.40
CA ARG A 303 -6.96 -21.86 9.32
C ARG A 303 -6.32 -21.47 7.99
N SER A 304 -5.30 -20.61 8.03
CA SER A 304 -4.52 -20.25 6.85
C SER A 304 -3.81 -21.46 6.27
N THR A 305 -3.11 -22.25 7.09
CA THR A 305 -2.40 -23.45 6.64
C THR A 305 -3.37 -24.46 6.01
N GLN A 306 -4.54 -24.68 6.63
CA GLN A 306 -5.56 -25.56 6.06
C GLN A 306 -6.07 -25.07 4.69
N PHE A 307 -6.31 -23.77 4.54
CA PHE A 307 -6.70 -23.15 3.27
C PHE A 307 -5.60 -23.32 2.21
N LEU A 308 -4.33 -23.10 2.60
CA LEU A 308 -3.17 -23.20 1.70
C LEU A 308 -2.93 -24.65 1.26
N ALA A 309 -3.06 -25.64 2.16
CA ALA A 309 -2.97 -27.06 1.82
C ALA A 309 -4.02 -27.46 0.76
N GLY A 310 -5.26 -26.96 0.89
CA GLY A 310 -6.31 -27.14 -0.12
C GLY A 310 -5.98 -26.53 -1.49
N ARG A 311 -4.97 -25.63 -1.56
CA ARG A 311 -4.42 -25.04 -2.78
C ARG A 311 -3.10 -25.70 -3.22
N GLY A 312 -2.68 -26.77 -2.52
CA GLY A 312 -1.41 -27.47 -2.77
C GLY A 312 -0.17 -26.63 -2.39
N ILE A 313 -0.25 -25.87 -1.32
CA ILE A 313 0.85 -25.12 -0.69
C ILE A 313 1.02 -25.71 0.71
N GLU A 314 2.10 -26.50 0.90
CA GLU A 314 2.40 -27.24 2.12
C GLU A 314 3.78 -26.88 2.68
#